data_68db4aa49bc7a27f1f5c2f5948ad2238
#
_entry.id   68db4aa49bc7a27f1f5c2f5948ad2238
#
_cell.length_a   1.000
_cell.length_b   1.000
_cell.length_c   1.000
_cell.angle_alpha   90.00
_cell.angle_beta   90.00
_cell.angle_gamma   90.00
#
_symmetry.space_group_name_H-M   'P 1'
#
loop_
_entity.id
_entity.type
_entity.pdbx_description
1 polymer ?
#
loop_
_entity_poly.entity_id
_entity_poly.type
_entity_poly.pdbx_seq_one_letter_code
_entity_poly.pdbx_strand_id
1 'polypeptide(L)'
;MNQNAMTDDALEQKTWSRFSQRERATLVIMLFFVSVSSYMDRFVLSILQEPIKLEFGLTDTQLGLMTGTAFVVLYSTLGIPIAQWADRGNRRTIMTLCITVWSLMTAGCGVAQNYVQLLLARVGVGIGEAGTLPPSHSLIGDYFPPQGRSTALAVLTFGSSTGIALGTWLGGAIAAEFGWRVAFLAVGLPGVLLALAVRLFIKEPRIVNGVLRAPVQKSPLDFSAIPELFKKRPYVHLVAAMTVYYVVIGGALGFLPPHFSRALDVGLADIGTYYGWSTAIAAGIGTLSGGPFADFLSRRDPRWMVYIPAITMVVVLPLFICMLLANNFLVAIGFYFVAWILLAAGYPPIFAAVQGVAGARNRAMAVAVLFLVSILVGYGVGPVAVGAISDALAPDVGVNSLRYAMMSAFMLLIWSSFHFWRASRTFLDHFEGANSD
;
A
#
# COMPACT_ATOMS: atom_id res chain seq x y z
N MET A 1 -35.37 34.79 8.99
CA MET A 1 -34.09 34.53 8.31
C MET A 1 -33.05 34.20 9.36
N ASN A 2 -32.56 32.95 9.37
CA ASN A 2 -31.90 32.29 10.48
C ASN A 2 -30.46 32.76 10.68
N GLN A 3 -30.21 33.56 11.69
CA GLN A 3 -28.85 33.89 12.17
C GLN A 3 -28.07 32.65 12.74
N ASN A 4 -28.79 31.58 13.10
CA ASN A 4 -28.19 30.35 13.60
C ASN A 4 -27.57 29.43 12.50
N ALA A 5 -28.01 29.52 11.26
CA ALA A 5 -27.44 28.73 10.15
C ALA A 5 -26.09 29.27 9.67
N MET A 6 -25.89 30.60 9.76
CA MET A 6 -24.58 31.21 9.42
C MET A 6 -23.48 30.92 10.46
N THR A 7 -23.83 30.59 11.70
CA THR A 7 -22.88 30.35 12.77
C THR A 7 -22.31 28.92 12.76
N ASP A 8 -23.05 27.93 12.29
CA ASP A 8 -22.58 26.54 12.22
C ASP A 8 -21.61 26.33 11.06
N ASP A 9 -21.87 26.84 9.87
CA ASP A 9 -20.95 26.81 8.72
C ASP A 9 -19.64 27.58 8.99
N ALA A 10 -19.72 28.73 9.68
CA ALA A 10 -18.54 29.50 10.05
C ALA A 10 -17.71 28.84 11.16
N LEU A 11 -18.34 28.01 12.01
CA LEU A 11 -17.67 27.23 13.05
C LEU A 11 -17.01 25.96 12.48
N GLU A 12 -17.55 25.36 11.43
CA GLU A 12 -16.94 24.22 10.71
C GLU A 12 -15.72 24.62 9.90
N GLN A 13 -15.72 25.79 9.27
CA GLN A 13 -14.62 26.25 8.41
C GLN A 13 -13.31 26.50 9.17
N LYS A 14 -13.28 26.47 10.50
CA LYS A 14 -12.09 26.82 11.31
C LYS A 14 -11.70 25.80 12.38
N THR A 15 -12.05 24.51 12.25
CA THR A 15 -11.63 23.50 13.25
C THR A 15 -10.12 23.49 13.42
N TRP A 16 -9.38 23.63 12.32
CA TRP A 16 -7.92 23.68 12.30
C TRP A 16 -7.32 24.89 13.04
N SER A 17 -8.03 26.00 13.22
CA SER A 17 -7.53 27.16 13.95
C SER A 17 -7.39 26.92 15.46
N ARG A 18 -8.00 25.86 15.99
CA ARG A 18 -7.93 25.46 17.40
C ARG A 18 -6.61 24.79 17.77
N PHE A 19 -5.83 24.39 16.79
CA PHE A 19 -4.59 23.63 17.00
C PHE A 19 -3.36 24.49 16.80
N SER A 20 -2.50 24.52 17.82
CA SER A 20 -1.20 25.16 17.77
C SER A 20 -0.27 24.45 16.78
N GLN A 21 0.81 25.12 16.38
CA GLN A 21 1.83 24.50 15.50
C GLN A 21 2.46 23.26 16.14
N ARG A 22 2.64 23.26 17.48
CA ARG A 22 3.16 22.09 18.21
C ARG A 22 2.22 20.89 18.11
N GLU A 23 0.92 21.09 18.28
CA GLU A 23 -0.07 20.01 18.17
C GLU A 23 -0.16 19.45 16.76
N ARG A 24 -0.06 20.30 15.74
CA ARG A 24 0.02 19.87 14.33
C ARG A 24 1.28 19.06 14.06
N ALA A 25 2.44 19.54 14.52
CA ALA A 25 3.70 18.81 14.40
C ALA A 25 3.63 17.46 15.12
N THR A 26 3.09 17.41 16.34
CA THR A 26 2.89 16.18 17.10
C THR A 26 2.00 15.20 16.34
N LEU A 27 0.88 15.65 15.77
CA LEU A 27 0.03 14.78 14.95
C LEU A 27 0.81 14.17 13.78
N VAL A 28 1.50 15.00 12.99
CA VAL A 28 2.23 14.54 11.81
C VAL A 28 3.34 13.57 12.18
N ILE A 29 4.10 13.83 13.24
CA ILE A 29 5.12 12.94 13.76
C ILE A 29 4.51 11.58 14.19
N MET A 30 3.40 11.61 14.93
CA MET A 30 2.73 10.38 15.35
C MET A 30 2.22 9.60 14.15
N LEU A 31 1.58 10.26 13.18
CA LEU A 31 1.09 9.60 11.96
C LEU A 31 2.22 9.07 11.08
N PHE A 32 3.37 9.75 11.04
CA PHE A 32 4.58 9.23 10.40
C PHE A 32 5.00 7.90 11.03
N PHE A 33 5.14 7.84 12.36
CA PHE A 33 5.51 6.60 13.03
C PHE A 33 4.44 5.51 12.93
N VAL A 34 3.16 5.86 12.91
CA VAL A 34 2.07 4.90 12.64
C VAL A 34 2.22 4.30 11.25
N SER A 35 2.54 5.14 10.26
CA SER A 35 2.79 4.66 8.89
C SER A 35 4.05 3.80 8.81
N VAL A 36 5.15 4.22 9.45
CA VAL A 36 6.38 3.42 9.56
C VAL A 36 6.07 2.04 10.15
N SER A 37 5.41 1.98 11.31
CA SER A 37 5.08 0.72 11.99
C SER A 37 4.23 -0.20 11.10
N SER A 38 3.16 0.30 10.50
CA SER A 38 2.27 -0.48 9.64
C SER A 38 3.03 -1.10 8.46
N TYR A 39 3.88 -0.35 7.78
CA TYR A 39 4.65 -0.87 6.66
C TYR A 39 5.82 -1.75 7.08
N MET A 40 6.44 -1.52 8.26
CA MET A 40 7.40 -2.46 8.85
C MET A 40 6.77 -3.83 9.07
N ASP A 41 5.59 -3.88 9.67
CA ASP A 41 4.86 -5.12 9.98
C ASP A 41 4.48 -5.92 8.74
N ARG A 42 4.21 -5.24 7.62
CA ARG A 42 3.96 -5.90 6.32
C ARG A 42 5.22 -6.48 5.72
N PHE A 43 6.29 -5.70 5.70
CA PHE A 43 7.49 -6.03 4.94
C PHE A 43 8.49 -6.88 5.71
N VAL A 44 8.45 -6.90 7.05
CA VAL A 44 9.24 -7.85 7.84
C VAL A 44 8.91 -9.30 7.46
N LEU A 45 7.66 -9.63 7.18
CA LEU A 45 7.29 -10.98 6.74
C LEU A 45 7.95 -11.34 5.40
N SER A 46 8.10 -10.40 4.46
CA SER A 46 8.66 -10.72 3.14
C SER A 46 10.10 -11.22 3.23
N ILE A 47 10.90 -10.68 4.16
CA ILE A 47 12.27 -11.13 4.39
C ILE A 47 12.36 -12.42 5.23
N LEU A 48 11.34 -12.71 6.04
CA LEU A 48 11.30 -13.85 6.94
C LEU A 48 10.66 -15.10 6.33
N GLN A 49 10.16 -15.04 5.09
CA GLN A 49 9.45 -16.16 4.44
C GLN A 49 10.29 -17.43 4.40
N GLU A 50 11.58 -17.31 4.04
CA GLU A 50 12.45 -18.46 3.84
C GLU A 50 12.74 -19.22 5.14
N PRO A 51 13.20 -18.59 6.23
CA PRO A 51 13.41 -19.30 7.49
C PRO A 51 12.09 -19.88 8.07
N ILE A 52 10.97 -19.22 7.87
CA ILE A 52 9.64 -19.74 8.28
C ILE A 52 9.28 -20.99 7.46
N LYS A 53 9.51 -20.94 6.14
CA LYS A 53 9.27 -22.09 5.25
C LYS A 53 10.08 -23.30 5.68
N LEU A 54 11.35 -23.11 5.93
CA LEU A 54 12.27 -24.20 6.31
C LEU A 54 11.89 -24.82 7.67
N GLU A 55 11.49 -24.00 8.63
CA GLU A 55 11.13 -24.49 9.96
C GLU A 55 9.80 -25.26 9.99
N PHE A 56 8.79 -24.76 9.28
CA PHE A 56 7.44 -25.37 9.30
C PHE A 56 7.19 -26.33 8.11
N GLY A 57 8.17 -26.51 7.21
CA GLY A 57 8.01 -27.35 6.02
C GLY A 57 6.93 -26.85 5.05
N LEU A 58 6.81 -25.52 4.88
CA LEU A 58 5.73 -24.92 4.11
C LEU A 58 5.98 -25.01 2.61
N THR A 59 4.87 -25.03 1.84
CA THR A 59 4.90 -24.82 0.38
C THR A 59 4.96 -23.32 0.06
N ASP A 60 5.34 -22.96 -1.17
CA ASP A 60 5.32 -21.56 -1.63
C ASP A 60 3.88 -21.05 -1.76
N THR A 61 2.92 -21.93 -2.06
CA THR A 61 1.48 -21.61 -2.00
C THR A 61 1.03 -21.17 -0.61
N GLN A 62 1.49 -21.85 0.44
CA GLN A 62 1.18 -21.49 1.83
C GLN A 62 1.83 -20.16 2.22
N LEU A 63 3.05 -19.89 1.76
CA LEU A 63 3.68 -18.56 1.92
C LEU A 63 2.86 -17.48 1.21
N GLY A 64 2.42 -17.73 -0.03
CA GLY A 64 1.58 -16.82 -0.79
C GLY A 64 0.24 -16.53 -0.11
N LEU A 65 -0.40 -17.57 0.47
CA LEU A 65 -1.64 -17.40 1.24
C LEU A 65 -1.42 -16.50 2.48
N MET A 66 -0.34 -16.69 3.18
CA MET A 66 0.01 -15.94 4.40
C MET A 66 0.36 -14.48 4.11
N THR A 67 1.11 -14.21 3.02
CA THR A 67 1.56 -12.86 2.67
C THR A 67 0.50 -12.06 1.92
N GLY A 68 -0.36 -12.72 1.14
CA GLY A 68 -1.39 -12.11 0.31
C GLY A 68 -2.78 -12.22 0.91
N THR A 69 -3.47 -13.32 0.60
CA THR A 69 -4.92 -13.48 0.82
C THR A 69 -5.34 -13.31 2.27
N ALA A 70 -4.61 -13.93 3.21
CA ALA A 70 -4.95 -13.89 4.64
C ALA A 70 -4.97 -12.48 5.21
N PHE A 71 -4.05 -11.64 4.78
CA PHE A 71 -3.99 -10.25 5.18
C PHE A 71 -5.03 -9.41 4.42
N VAL A 72 -5.03 -9.49 3.09
CA VAL A 72 -5.72 -8.54 2.21
C VAL A 72 -7.24 -8.67 2.28
N VAL A 73 -7.78 -9.88 2.39
CA VAL A 73 -9.23 -10.10 2.42
C VAL A 73 -9.85 -9.35 3.61
N LEU A 74 -9.31 -9.50 4.80
CA LEU A 74 -9.85 -8.84 5.97
C LEU A 74 -9.47 -7.35 6.04
N TYR A 75 -8.26 -6.98 5.61
CA TYR A 75 -7.88 -5.58 5.47
C TYR A 75 -8.86 -4.81 4.57
N SER A 76 -9.20 -5.36 3.41
CA SER A 76 -10.08 -4.70 2.43
C SER A 76 -11.55 -4.71 2.84
N THR A 77 -12.04 -5.83 3.38
CA THR A 77 -13.45 -5.96 3.76
C THR A 77 -13.79 -5.20 5.04
N LEU A 78 -12.91 -5.22 6.04
CA LEU A 78 -13.12 -4.53 7.30
C LEU A 78 -12.75 -3.04 7.24
N GLY A 79 -11.98 -2.62 6.25
CA GLY A 79 -11.63 -1.22 6.05
C GLY A 79 -12.86 -0.32 5.95
N ILE A 80 -13.92 -0.76 5.27
CA ILE A 80 -15.18 0.00 5.10
C ILE A 80 -15.93 0.17 6.43
N PRO A 81 -16.30 -0.91 7.17
CA PRO A 81 -17.00 -0.75 8.44
C PRO A 81 -16.19 -0.02 9.51
N ILE A 82 -14.87 -0.21 9.54
CA ILE A 82 -14.01 0.51 10.48
C ILE A 82 -13.90 2.00 10.11
N ALA A 83 -13.87 2.34 8.82
CA ALA A 83 -13.93 3.73 8.37
C ALA A 83 -15.24 4.39 8.80
N GLN A 84 -16.39 3.70 8.65
CA GLN A 84 -17.69 4.19 9.11
C GLN A 84 -17.72 4.35 10.64
N TRP A 85 -17.10 3.43 11.39
CA TRP A 85 -16.94 3.56 12.84
C TRP A 85 -16.08 4.78 13.19
N ALA A 86 -14.99 5.01 12.48
CA ALA A 86 -14.13 6.18 12.66
C ALA A 86 -14.85 7.50 12.31
N ASP A 87 -15.74 7.48 11.32
CA ASP A 87 -16.55 8.66 10.97
C ASP A 87 -17.54 9.06 12.06
N ARG A 88 -18.04 8.11 12.85
CA ARG A 88 -19.01 8.35 13.92
C ARG A 88 -18.39 8.41 15.32
N GLY A 89 -17.21 7.79 15.49
CA GLY A 89 -16.57 7.57 16.77
C GLY A 89 -15.40 8.51 17.06
N ASN A 90 -14.71 8.18 18.15
CA ASN A 90 -13.46 8.81 18.55
C ASN A 90 -12.31 8.17 17.76
N ARG A 91 -11.81 8.90 16.74
CA ARG A 91 -10.76 8.42 15.81
C ARG A 91 -9.46 8.08 16.54
N ARG A 92 -9.09 8.86 17.58
CA ARG A 92 -7.93 8.58 18.43
C ARG A 92 -8.06 7.21 19.10
N THR A 93 -9.22 6.91 19.69
CA THR A 93 -9.45 5.63 20.37
C THR A 93 -9.43 4.46 19.37
N ILE A 94 -10.08 4.62 18.22
CA ILE A 94 -10.10 3.61 17.16
C ILE A 94 -8.70 3.33 16.65
N MET A 95 -7.91 4.36 16.35
CA MET A 95 -6.51 4.19 15.96
C MET A 95 -5.69 3.47 17.03
N THR A 96 -5.83 3.89 18.29
CA THR A 96 -5.12 3.23 19.41
C THR A 96 -5.43 1.74 19.48
N LEU A 97 -6.72 1.36 19.41
CA LEU A 97 -7.14 -0.04 19.41
C LEU A 97 -6.58 -0.80 18.21
N CYS A 98 -6.69 -0.22 17.02
CA CYS A 98 -6.20 -0.82 15.80
C CYS A 98 -4.68 -1.03 15.84
N ILE A 99 -3.90 -0.03 16.28
CA ILE A 99 -2.45 -0.15 16.44
C ILE A 99 -2.12 -1.23 17.46
N THR A 100 -2.81 -1.27 18.60
CA THR A 100 -2.58 -2.30 19.63
C THR A 100 -2.85 -3.70 19.08
N VAL A 101 -3.97 -3.90 18.36
CA VAL A 101 -4.34 -5.20 17.81
C VAL A 101 -3.29 -5.68 16.82
N TRP A 102 -2.94 -4.89 15.80
CA TRP A 102 -1.96 -5.38 14.83
C TRP A 102 -0.58 -5.60 15.44
N SER A 103 -0.14 -4.73 16.36
CA SER A 103 1.17 -4.84 17.00
C SER A 103 1.27 -6.11 17.84
N LEU A 104 0.22 -6.43 18.61
CA LEU A 104 0.15 -7.68 19.37
C LEU A 104 0.08 -8.90 18.44
N MET A 105 -0.64 -8.80 17.33
CA MET A 105 -0.69 -9.87 16.33
C MET A 105 0.64 -10.06 15.61
N THR A 106 1.36 -8.99 15.28
CA THR A 106 2.72 -9.07 14.74
C THR A 106 3.67 -9.72 15.74
N ALA A 107 3.64 -9.32 17.01
CA ALA A 107 4.40 -10.00 18.07
C ALA A 107 3.95 -11.46 18.22
N GLY A 108 2.65 -11.73 18.09
CA GLY A 108 2.04 -13.06 18.07
C GLY A 108 2.58 -13.97 16.97
N CYS A 109 2.96 -13.40 15.79
CA CYS A 109 3.66 -14.17 14.77
C CYS A 109 4.99 -14.74 15.29
N GLY A 110 5.71 -13.99 16.14
CA GLY A 110 6.98 -14.42 16.72
C GLY A 110 6.88 -15.57 17.73
N VAL A 111 5.70 -15.82 18.30
CA VAL A 111 5.47 -16.93 19.25
C VAL A 111 4.70 -18.10 18.62
N ALA A 112 4.37 -18.02 17.32
CA ALA A 112 3.66 -19.07 16.60
C ALA A 112 4.49 -20.37 16.54
N GLN A 113 3.84 -21.50 16.82
CA GLN A 113 4.48 -22.82 16.84
C GLN A 113 4.13 -23.67 15.62
N ASN A 114 3.22 -23.20 14.79
CA ASN A 114 2.79 -23.86 13.57
C ASN A 114 2.20 -22.85 12.57
N TYR A 115 2.02 -23.32 11.34
CA TYR A 115 1.48 -22.52 10.24
C TYR A 115 0.12 -21.89 10.55
N VAL A 116 -0.80 -22.63 11.19
CA VAL A 116 -2.16 -22.14 11.46
C VAL A 116 -2.14 -20.96 12.43
N GLN A 117 -1.34 -21.05 13.50
CA GLN A 117 -1.18 -19.95 14.46
C GLN A 117 -0.59 -18.72 13.77
N LEU A 118 0.44 -18.91 12.94
CA LEU A 118 1.05 -17.83 12.18
C LEU A 118 0.06 -17.18 11.19
N LEU A 119 -0.72 -18.00 10.48
CA LEU A 119 -1.75 -17.54 9.56
C LEU A 119 -2.84 -16.72 10.29
N LEU A 120 -3.33 -17.20 11.43
CA LEU A 120 -4.33 -16.49 12.24
C LEU A 120 -3.78 -15.16 12.79
N ALA A 121 -2.51 -15.14 13.21
CA ALA A 121 -1.87 -13.91 13.63
C ALA A 121 -1.79 -12.90 12.46
N ARG A 122 -1.45 -13.34 11.23
CA ARG A 122 -1.45 -12.49 10.03
C ARG A 122 -2.84 -11.96 9.67
N VAL A 123 -3.87 -12.78 9.83
CA VAL A 123 -5.27 -12.35 9.74
C VAL A 123 -5.56 -11.22 10.72
N GLY A 124 -5.14 -11.38 11.99
CA GLY A 124 -5.28 -10.37 13.03
C GLY A 124 -4.54 -9.06 12.73
N VAL A 125 -3.35 -9.13 12.12
CA VAL A 125 -2.63 -7.94 11.62
C VAL A 125 -3.47 -7.21 10.58
N GLY A 126 -4.05 -7.93 9.60
CA GLY A 126 -4.91 -7.33 8.58
C GLY A 126 -6.14 -6.61 9.15
N ILE A 127 -6.76 -7.19 10.19
CA ILE A 127 -7.89 -6.58 10.91
C ILE A 127 -7.45 -5.26 11.57
N GLY A 128 -6.34 -5.27 12.29
CA GLY A 128 -5.84 -4.09 12.98
C GLY A 128 -5.45 -2.96 12.02
N GLU A 129 -4.71 -3.28 10.96
CA GLU A 129 -4.24 -2.26 10.02
C GLU A 129 -5.35 -1.58 9.21
N ALA A 130 -6.49 -2.26 9.00
CA ALA A 130 -7.61 -1.71 8.25
C ALA A 130 -8.16 -0.39 8.85
N GLY A 131 -7.91 -0.14 10.12
CA GLY A 131 -8.52 0.98 10.86
C GLY A 131 -7.66 2.23 11.02
N THR A 132 -6.55 2.37 10.32
CA THR A 132 -5.66 3.53 10.58
C THR A 132 -5.64 4.57 9.47
N LEU A 133 -5.70 4.18 8.23
CA LEU A 133 -5.58 5.12 7.10
C LEU A 133 -6.74 6.12 7.04
N PRO A 134 -8.03 5.71 7.11
CA PRO A 134 -9.15 6.65 7.09
C PRO A 134 -9.14 7.66 8.24
N PRO A 135 -8.96 7.25 9.53
CA PRO A 135 -8.83 8.20 10.63
C PRO A 135 -7.65 9.16 10.48
N SER A 136 -6.50 8.70 9.95
CA SER A 136 -5.32 9.54 9.74
C SER A 136 -5.63 10.68 8.76
N HIS A 137 -6.23 10.38 7.62
CA HIS A 137 -6.65 11.38 6.63
C HIS A 137 -7.68 12.36 7.21
N SER A 138 -8.65 11.84 7.97
CA SER A 138 -9.67 12.65 8.62
C SER A 138 -9.10 13.60 9.67
N LEU A 139 -8.14 13.15 10.51
CA LEU A 139 -7.45 13.98 11.48
C LEU A 139 -6.61 15.08 10.81
N ILE A 140 -5.89 14.75 9.73
CA ILE A 140 -5.14 15.75 8.95
C ILE A 140 -6.10 16.83 8.43
N GLY A 141 -7.29 16.45 7.93
CA GLY A 141 -8.31 17.39 7.48
C GLY A 141 -8.78 18.36 8.54
N ASP A 142 -8.87 17.91 9.81
CA ASP A 142 -9.32 18.75 10.94
C ASP A 142 -8.20 19.60 11.58
N TYR A 143 -6.95 19.13 11.53
CA TYR A 143 -5.80 19.82 12.13
C TYR A 143 -5.15 20.86 11.20
N PHE A 144 -5.27 20.68 9.88
CA PHE A 144 -4.56 21.49 8.91
C PHE A 144 -5.50 22.30 8.00
N PRO A 145 -5.15 23.57 7.73
CA PRO A 145 -5.81 24.33 6.69
C PRO A 145 -5.60 23.64 5.31
N PRO A 146 -6.47 23.88 4.32
CA PRO A 146 -6.37 23.24 3.00
C PRO A 146 -4.97 23.28 2.38
N GLN A 147 -4.26 24.42 2.55
CA GLN A 147 -2.91 24.64 1.98
C GLN A 147 -1.81 23.77 2.64
N GLY A 148 -2.03 23.30 3.88
CA GLY A 148 -1.05 22.47 4.61
C GLY A 148 -1.31 20.98 4.57
N ARG A 149 -2.47 20.53 4.06
CA ARG A 149 -2.87 19.12 4.06
C ARG A 149 -1.99 18.25 3.19
N SER A 150 -1.60 18.74 2.01
CA SER A 150 -0.74 18.00 1.09
C SER A 150 0.62 17.69 1.70
N THR A 151 1.22 18.64 2.42
CA THR A 151 2.50 18.43 3.14
C THR A 151 2.35 17.38 4.24
N ALA A 152 1.28 17.45 5.04
CA ALA A 152 1.02 16.47 6.10
C ALA A 152 0.81 15.05 5.53
N LEU A 153 0.07 14.92 4.42
CA LEU A 153 -0.11 13.66 3.70
C LEU A 153 1.20 13.13 3.09
N ALA A 154 2.05 14.02 2.57
CA ALA A 154 3.37 13.64 2.05
C ALA A 154 4.26 13.02 3.15
N VAL A 155 4.25 13.57 4.37
CA VAL A 155 4.98 13.00 5.51
C VAL A 155 4.43 11.63 5.90
N LEU A 156 3.10 11.44 5.88
CA LEU A 156 2.47 10.13 6.10
C LEU A 156 2.94 9.11 5.06
N THR A 157 2.96 9.49 3.78
CA THR A 157 3.43 8.63 2.68
C THR A 157 4.92 8.34 2.78
N PHE A 158 5.75 9.31 3.18
CA PHE A 158 7.17 9.12 3.44
C PHE A 158 7.40 8.08 4.56
N GLY A 159 6.55 8.08 5.60
CA GLY A 159 6.55 7.04 6.62
C GLY A 159 6.37 5.65 6.07
N SER A 160 5.52 5.47 5.04
CA SER A 160 5.33 4.16 4.38
C SER A 160 6.62 3.66 3.73
N SER A 161 7.31 4.51 2.96
CA SER A 161 8.59 4.14 2.32
C SER A 161 9.69 3.85 3.35
N THR A 162 9.74 4.63 4.42
CA THR A 162 10.66 4.40 5.54
C THR A 162 10.35 3.07 6.22
N GLY A 163 9.08 2.74 6.42
CA GLY A 163 8.63 1.49 7.02
C GLY A 163 9.03 0.26 6.19
N ILE A 164 8.93 0.33 4.86
CA ILE A 164 9.40 -0.72 3.96
C ILE A 164 10.88 -0.98 4.16
N ALA A 165 11.72 0.07 4.11
CA ALA A 165 13.16 -0.06 4.28
C ALA A 165 13.52 -0.61 5.67
N LEU A 166 12.95 -0.04 6.72
CA LEU A 166 13.23 -0.48 8.09
C LEU A 166 12.73 -1.90 8.36
N GLY A 167 11.55 -2.27 7.85
CA GLY A 167 10.98 -3.61 8.05
C GLY A 167 11.82 -4.71 7.41
N THR A 168 12.31 -4.48 6.20
CA THR A 168 13.20 -5.44 5.53
C THR A 168 14.59 -5.43 6.13
N TRP A 169 15.19 -4.25 6.38
CA TRP A 169 16.53 -4.12 6.93
C TRP A 169 16.64 -4.66 8.36
N LEU A 170 15.86 -4.14 9.29
CA LEU A 170 15.88 -4.60 10.69
C LEU A 170 15.40 -6.04 10.80
N GLY A 171 14.37 -6.42 10.03
CA GLY A 171 13.87 -7.79 9.98
C GLY A 171 14.94 -8.77 9.54
N GLY A 172 15.68 -8.46 8.48
CA GLY A 172 16.77 -9.27 7.98
C GLY A 172 17.97 -9.33 8.96
N ALA A 173 18.40 -8.17 9.47
CA ALA A 173 19.52 -8.08 10.42
C ALA A 173 19.24 -8.84 11.73
N ILE A 174 18.07 -8.62 12.34
CA ILE A 174 17.69 -9.30 13.59
C ILE A 174 17.49 -10.79 13.35
N ALA A 175 16.88 -11.17 12.23
CA ALA A 175 16.64 -12.59 11.94
C ALA A 175 17.94 -13.36 11.68
N ALA A 176 18.94 -12.73 11.09
CA ALA A 176 20.26 -13.34 10.87
C ALA A 176 20.98 -13.69 12.18
N GLU A 177 20.84 -12.85 13.23
CA GLU A 177 21.51 -13.03 14.51
C GLU A 177 20.66 -13.82 15.54
N PHE A 178 19.37 -13.49 15.62
CA PHE A 178 18.48 -13.94 16.69
C PHE A 178 17.30 -14.82 16.22
N GLY A 179 17.20 -15.04 14.91
CA GLY A 179 16.11 -15.79 14.30
C GLY A 179 14.84 -14.97 14.03
N TRP A 180 13.98 -15.51 13.18
CA TRP A 180 12.79 -14.82 12.66
C TRP A 180 11.74 -14.50 13.77
N ARG A 181 11.69 -15.29 14.83
CA ARG A 181 10.77 -15.04 15.95
C ARG A 181 11.08 -13.75 16.68
N VAL A 182 12.37 -13.53 16.97
CA VAL A 182 12.83 -12.29 17.63
C VAL A 182 12.61 -11.08 16.72
N ALA A 183 12.77 -11.24 15.41
CA ALA A 183 12.49 -10.17 14.46
C ALA A 183 11.02 -9.72 14.52
N PHE A 184 10.05 -10.63 14.58
CA PHE A 184 8.64 -10.27 14.76
C PHE A 184 8.36 -9.60 16.10
N LEU A 185 8.96 -10.06 17.20
CA LEU A 185 8.81 -9.43 18.51
C LEU A 185 9.40 -8.02 18.52
N ALA A 186 10.60 -7.85 17.93
CA ALA A 186 11.30 -6.56 17.86
C ALA A 186 10.54 -5.52 17.00
N VAL A 187 9.82 -5.96 15.98
CA VAL A 187 9.00 -5.08 15.13
C VAL A 187 7.63 -4.82 15.75
N GLY A 188 6.96 -5.84 16.30
CA GLY A 188 5.60 -5.74 16.81
C GLY A 188 5.50 -5.01 18.15
N LEU A 189 6.35 -5.34 19.14
CA LEU A 189 6.22 -4.78 20.49
C LEU A 189 6.34 -3.25 20.57
N PRO A 190 7.25 -2.57 19.83
CA PRO A 190 7.31 -1.11 19.81
C PRO A 190 6.00 -0.45 19.36
N GLY A 191 5.21 -1.11 18.51
CA GLY A 191 3.91 -0.62 18.09
C GLY A 191 2.90 -0.49 19.23
N VAL A 192 3.00 -1.30 20.28
CA VAL A 192 2.15 -1.14 21.49
C VAL A 192 2.49 0.16 22.23
N LEU A 193 3.78 0.51 22.31
CA LEU A 193 4.21 1.80 22.87
C LEU A 193 3.75 2.96 21.99
N LEU A 194 3.76 2.78 20.67
CA LEU A 194 3.23 3.77 19.74
C LEU A 194 1.72 3.95 19.91
N ALA A 195 0.96 2.89 20.14
CA ALA A 195 -0.47 2.97 20.45
C ALA A 195 -0.74 3.83 21.71
N LEU A 196 0.07 3.61 22.75
CA LEU A 196 0.01 4.43 23.95
C LEU A 196 0.37 5.89 23.67
N ALA A 197 1.42 6.14 22.88
CA ALA A 197 1.80 7.49 22.48
C ALA A 197 0.68 8.18 21.68
N VAL A 198 0.06 7.50 20.73
CA VAL A 198 -1.10 8.02 19.99
C VAL A 198 -2.25 8.38 20.96
N ARG A 199 -2.51 7.52 21.94
CA ARG A 199 -3.54 7.78 22.96
C ARG A 199 -3.26 8.99 23.82
N LEU A 200 -2.00 9.24 24.14
CA LEU A 200 -1.60 10.33 25.05
C LEU A 200 -1.42 11.65 24.31
N PHE A 201 -0.83 11.65 23.12
CA PHE A 201 -0.38 12.88 22.44
C PHE A 201 -1.34 13.39 21.36
N ILE A 202 -2.17 12.53 20.76
CA ILE A 202 -3.15 13.00 19.77
C ILE A 202 -4.43 13.44 20.49
N LYS A 203 -4.92 14.63 20.16
CA LYS A 203 -6.23 15.12 20.63
C LYS A 203 -7.30 14.76 19.59
N GLU A 204 -8.49 14.36 20.05
CA GLU A 204 -9.64 14.17 19.15
C GLU A 204 -10.38 15.51 18.96
N PRO A 205 -10.39 16.09 17.75
CA PRO A 205 -11.01 17.37 17.49
C PRO A 205 -12.52 17.43 17.77
N ARG A 206 -13.17 16.27 17.67
CA ARG A 206 -14.63 16.14 17.89
C ARG A 206 -15.02 16.12 19.36
N ILE A 207 -14.08 15.98 20.29
CA ILE A 207 -14.36 16.10 21.72
C ILE A 207 -14.28 17.57 22.11
N VAL A 208 -15.43 18.14 22.44
CA VAL A 208 -15.55 19.51 22.95
C VAL A 208 -16.22 19.45 24.32
N ASN A 209 -15.56 20.03 25.35
CA ASN A 209 -16.01 19.99 26.75
C ASN A 209 -16.30 18.57 27.25
N GLY A 210 -15.49 17.57 26.85
CA GLY A 210 -15.66 16.17 27.26
C GLY A 210 -16.74 15.38 26.52
N VAL A 211 -17.51 16.01 25.64
CA VAL A 211 -18.58 15.37 24.87
C VAL A 211 -18.14 15.17 23.43
N LEU A 212 -18.33 13.95 22.92
CA LEU A 212 -18.11 13.63 21.50
C LEU A 212 -19.24 14.24 20.68
N ARG A 213 -18.94 15.23 19.85
CA ARG A 213 -19.91 15.80 18.91
C ARG A 213 -20.09 14.84 17.75
N ALA A 214 -21.35 14.63 17.35
CA ALA A 214 -21.65 13.89 16.13
C ALA A 214 -21.00 14.60 14.93
N PRO A 215 -20.46 13.85 13.95
CA PRO A 215 -19.99 14.45 12.70
C PRO A 215 -21.17 15.14 12.03
N VAL A 216 -20.91 16.27 11.38
CA VAL A 216 -21.85 16.83 10.42
C VAL A 216 -22.13 15.72 9.40
N GLN A 217 -23.38 15.49 9.15
CA GLN A 217 -23.91 14.38 8.38
C GLN A 217 -23.27 14.41 6.97
N LYS A 218 -22.16 13.69 6.79
CA LYS A 218 -21.67 13.39 5.44
C LYS A 218 -22.71 12.50 4.79
N SER A 219 -23.09 12.85 3.59
CA SER A 219 -23.97 11.98 2.79
C SER A 219 -23.44 10.56 2.83
N PRO A 220 -24.30 9.55 2.99
CA PRO A 220 -23.89 8.15 2.90
C PRO A 220 -23.05 7.95 1.64
N LEU A 221 -22.09 7.04 1.67
CA LEU A 221 -21.34 6.68 0.46
C LEU A 221 -22.34 6.36 -0.64
N ASP A 222 -22.35 7.17 -1.67
CA ASP A 222 -23.26 6.99 -2.80
C ASP A 222 -22.72 5.89 -3.72
N PHE A 223 -23.08 4.65 -3.40
CA PHE A 223 -22.72 3.50 -4.23
C PHE A 223 -23.41 3.49 -5.60
N SER A 224 -24.39 4.38 -5.84
CA SER A 224 -25.07 4.50 -7.14
C SER A 224 -24.13 4.97 -8.25
N ALA A 225 -23.02 5.62 -7.88
CA ALA A 225 -21.98 6.02 -8.82
C ALA A 225 -21.18 4.82 -9.41
N ILE A 226 -21.15 3.66 -8.73
CA ILE A 226 -20.33 2.51 -9.18
C ILE A 226 -20.79 2.00 -10.56
N PRO A 227 -22.08 1.70 -10.80
CA PRO A 227 -22.53 1.28 -12.11
C PRO A 227 -22.23 2.31 -13.23
N GLU A 228 -22.30 3.62 -12.92
CA GLU A 228 -21.97 4.68 -13.87
C GLU A 228 -20.50 4.69 -14.25
N LEU A 229 -19.60 4.48 -13.28
CA LEU A 229 -18.17 4.37 -13.51
C LEU A 229 -17.83 3.19 -14.43
N PHE A 230 -18.44 2.02 -14.19
CA PHE A 230 -18.22 0.83 -15.01
C PHE A 230 -18.87 0.89 -16.41
N LYS A 231 -19.77 1.84 -16.70
CA LYS A 231 -20.19 2.14 -18.06
C LYS A 231 -19.13 2.85 -18.89
N LYS A 232 -18.18 3.55 -18.24
CA LYS A 232 -17.09 4.27 -18.90
C LYS A 232 -15.99 3.28 -19.30
N ARG A 233 -15.86 2.97 -20.57
CA ARG A 233 -14.84 2.01 -21.08
C ARG A 233 -13.42 2.26 -20.60
N PRO A 234 -12.89 3.52 -20.62
CA PRO A 234 -11.55 3.75 -20.12
C PRO A 234 -11.40 3.41 -18.64
N TYR A 235 -12.42 3.66 -17.80
CA TYR A 235 -12.39 3.32 -16.38
C TYR A 235 -12.26 1.79 -16.15
N VAL A 236 -13.03 0.99 -16.89
CA VAL A 236 -12.96 -0.48 -16.83
C VAL A 236 -11.55 -0.98 -17.17
N HIS A 237 -10.95 -0.42 -18.22
CA HIS A 237 -9.59 -0.78 -18.61
C HIS A 237 -8.55 -0.32 -17.59
N LEU A 238 -8.72 0.85 -16.96
CA LEU A 238 -7.83 1.32 -15.88
C LEU A 238 -7.90 0.40 -14.65
N VAL A 239 -9.11 -0.02 -14.24
CA VAL A 239 -9.28 -0.99 -13.14
C VAL A 239 -8.65 -2.33 -13.50
N ALA A 240 -8.87 -2.86 -14.69
CA ALA A 240 -8.27 -4.12 -15.14
C ALA A 240 -6.73 -4.03 -15.18
N ALA A 241 -6.17 -2.96 -15.75
CA ALA A 241 -4.74 -2.73 -15.78
C ALA A 241 -4.11 -2.73 -14.40
N MET A 242 -4.72 -1.98 -13.46
CA MET A 242 -4.24 -1.89 -12.08
C MET A 242 -4.41 -3.21 -11.33
N THR A 243 -5.47 -3.96 -11.57
CA THR A 243 -5.66 -5.28 -10.94
C THR A 243 -4.55 -6.24 -11.37
N VAL A 244 -4.26 -6.31 -12.67
CA VAL A 244 -3.15 -7.14 -13.20
C VAL A 244 -1.79 -6.64 -12.66
N TYR A 245 -1.57 -5.34 -12.61
CA TYR A 245 -0.38 -4.75 -12.00
C TYR A 245 -0.20 -5.20 -10.54
N TYR A 246 -1.27 -5.17 -9.73
CA TYR A 246 -1.19 -5.60 -8.33
C TYR A 246 -1.03 -7.13 -8.17
N VAL A 247 -1.49 -7.96 -9.13
CA VAL A 247 -1.13 -9.39 -9.17
C VAL A 247 0.38 -9.56 -9.29
N VAL A 248 1.02 -8.79 -10.16
CA VAL A 248 2.49 -8.84 -10.35
C VAL A 248 3.23 -8.32 -9.13
N ILE A 249 2.84 -7.14 -8.61
CA ILE A 249 3.51 -6.52 -7.45
C ILE A 249 3.36 -7.39 -6.20
N GLY A 250 2.15 -7.83 -5.89
CA GLY A 250 1.91 -8.70 -4.73
C GLY A 250 2.54 -10.07 -4.88
N GLY A 251 2.40 -10.67 -6.07
CA GLY A 251 2.89 -12.01 -6.37
C GLY A 251 4.41 -12.06 -6.54
N ALA A 252 4.93 -11.46 -7.61
CA ALA A 252 6.34 -11.62 -7.95
C ALA A 252 7.28 -10.87 -6.98
N LEU A 253 7.00 -9.59 -6.68
CA LEU A 253 7.92 -8.82 -5.83
C LEU A 253 7.89 -9.26 -4.36
N GLY A 254 6.77 -9.80 -3.89
CA GLY A 254 6.66 -10.38 -2.54
C GLY A 254 7.60 -11.57 -2.30
N PHE A 255 7.95 -12.29 -3.37
CA PHE A 255 8.85 -13.46 -3.32
C PHE A 255 10.31 -13.15 -3.68
N LEU A 256 10.69 -11.89 -3.93
CA LEU A 256 12.09 -11.56 -4.24
C LEU A 256 13.06 -11.91 -3.11
N PRO A 257 12.79 -11.63 -1.81
CA PRO A 257 13.70 -12.03 -0.76
C PRO A 257 13.93 -13.55 -0.70
N PRO A 258 12.90 -14.42 -0.72
CA PRO A 258 13.10 -15.87 -0.85
C PRO A 258 13.89 -16.28 -2.10
N HIS A 259 13.66 -15.63 -3.25
CA HIS A 259 14.43 -15.91 -4.47
C HIS A 259 15.92 -15.61 -4.30
N PHE A 260 16.26 -14.44 -3.75
CA PHE A 260 17.65 -14.08 -3.53
C PHE A 260 18.35 -15.03 -2.53
N SER A 261 17.63 -15.46 -1.49
CA SER A 261 18.16 -16.44 -0.55
C SER A 261 18.37 -17.81 -1.20
N ARG A 262 17.38 -18.33 -1.95
CA ARG A 262 17.45 -19.69 -2.54
C ARG A 262 18.35 -19.78 -3.76
N ALA A 263 18.23 -18.83 -4.69
CA ALA A 263 18.90 -18.92 -6.00
C ALA A 263 20.29 -18.30 -6.02
N LEU A 264 20.56 -17.35 -5.13
CA LEU A 264 21.85 -16.64 -5.07
C LEU A 264 22.60 -16.85 -3.75
N ASP A 265 22.06 -17.66 -2.82
CA ASP A 265 22.64 -18.00 -1.52
C ASP A 265 23.04 -16.75 -0.69
N VAL A 266 22.16 -15.73 -0.71
CA VAL A 266 22.42 -14.46 -0.02
C VAL A 266 21.80 -14.46 1.36
N GLY A 267 22.55 -13.99 2.36
CA GLY A 267 22.09 -13.89 3.74
C GLY A 267 20.98 -12.85 3.94
N LEU A 268 20.11 -13.09 4.93
CA LEU A 268 18.96 -12.23 5.22
C LEU A 268 19.34 -10.78 5.53
N ALA A 269 20.48 -10.54 6.19
CA ALA A 269 20.96 -9.20 6.52
C ALA A 269 21.29 -8.39 5.26
N ASP A 270 21.99 -9.02 4.30
CA ASP A 270 22.32 -8.38 3.02
C ASP A 270 21.09 -8.13 2.17
N ILE A 271 20.22 -9.14 2.06
CA ILE A 271 18.93 -8.97 1.33
C ILE A 271 18.13 -7.83 1.96
N GLY A 272 17.97 -7.83 3.28
CA GLY A 272 17.24 -6.79 4.00
C GLY A 272 17.82 -5.39 3.75
N THR A 273 19.14 -5.28 3.76
CA THR A 273 19.84 -4.00 3.54
C THR A 273 19.70 -3.53 2.10
N TYR A 274 20.16 -4.31 1.13
CA TYR A 274 20.22 -3.85 -0.26
C TYR A 274 18.86 -3.78 -0.91
N TYR A 275 17.98 -4.79 -0.71
CA TYR A 275 16.65 -4.79 -1.27
C TYR A 275 15.74 -3.74 -0.60
N GLY A 276 15.77 -3.63 0.73
CA GLY A 276 14.92 -2.71 1.48
C GLY A 276 15.21 -1.24 1.13
N TRP A 277 16.47 -0.83 1.24
CA TRP A 277 16.86 0.55 0.92
C TRP A 277 16.73 0.86 -0.57
N SER A 278 17.06 -0.08 -1.45
CA SER A 278 16.84 0.08 -2.89
C SER A 278 15.36 0.34 -3.20
N THR A 279 14.45 -0.42 -2.58
CA THR A 279 13.00 -0.23 -2.75
C THR A 279 12.55 1.17 -2.33
N ALA A 280 12.96 1.62 -1.15
CA ALA A 280 12.53 2.91 -0.60
C ALA A 280 13.09 4.09 -1.42
N ILE A 281 14.38 4.05 -1.75
CA ILE A 281 15.06 5.11 -2.51
C ILE A 281 14.50 5.18 -3.93
N ALA A 282 14.38 4.04 -4.61
CA ALA A 282 13.85 3.98 -5.97
C ALA A 282 12.38 4.44 -6.04
N ALA A 283 11.55 4.06 -5.05
CA ALA A 283 10.17 4.55 -4.97
C ALA A 283 10.11 6.07 -4.79
N GLY A 284 10.98 6.64 -3.95
CA GLY A 284 11.09 8.09 -3.77
C GLY A 284 11.47 8.80 -5.05
N ILE A 285 12.56 8.38 -5.69
CA ILE A 285 13.04 8.97 -6.96
C ILE A 285 11.95 8.86 -8.04
N GLY A 286 11.38 7.67 -8.21
CA GLY A 286 10.37 7.43 -9.25
C GLY A 286 9.10 8.26 -9.05
N THR A 287 8.54 8.27 -7.83
CA THR A 287 7.31 9.02 -7.56
C THR A 287 7.51 10.53 -7.69
N LEU A 288 8.64 11.07 -7.19
CA LEU A 288 8.94 12.50 -7.26
C LEU A 288 9.24 12.98 -8.68
N SER A 289 9.82 12.14 -9.53
CA SER A 289 10.10 12.47 -10.93
C SER A 289 8.91 12.20 -11.85
N GLY A 290 8.15 11.15 -11.60
CA GLY A 290 7.06 10.69 -12.45
C GLY A 290 5.88 11.66 -12.55
N GLY A 291 5.48 12.28 -11.43
CA GLY A 291 4.41 13.28 -11.41
C GLY A 291 4.69 14.47 -12.34
N PRO A 292 5.76 15.26 -12.11
CA PRO A 292 6.12 16.39 -12.95
C PRO A 292 6.36 16.01 -14.43
N PHE A 293 6.94 14.84 -14.69
CA PHE A 293 7.13 14.33 -16.04
C PHE A 293 5.80 14.04 -16.74
N ALA A 294 4.87 13.42 -16.03
CA ALA A 294 3.53 13.18 -16.55
C ALA A 294 2.77 14.48 -16.80
N ASP A 295 2.85 15.45 -15.90
CA ASP A 295 2.23 16.77 -16.06
C ASP A 295 2.78 17.51 -17.29
N PHE A 296 4.10 17.45 -17.50
CA PHE A 296 4.75 18.07 -18.66
C PHE A 296 4.23 17.49 -19.99
N LEU A 297 4.11 16.17 -20.10
CA LEU A 297 3.63 15.52 -21.31
C LEU A 297 2.12 15.68 -21.48
N SER A 298 1.35 15.62 -20.39
CA SER A 298 -0.12 15.69 -20.42
C SER A 298 -0.64 17.08 -20.83
N ARG A 299 0.19 18.15 -20.70
CA ARG A 299 -0.13 19.48 -21.24
C ARG A 299 -0.23 19.49 -22.77
N ARG A 300 0.43 18.55 -23.46
CA ARG A 300 0.37 18.41 -24.91
C ARG A 300 -0.77 17.50 -25.36
N ASP A 301 -0.94 16.38 -24.65
CA ASP A 301 -2.01 15.40 -24.89
C ASP A 301 -2.34 14.67 -23.57
N PRO A 302 -3.55 14.84 -23.03
CA PRO A 302 -3.97 14.17 -21.79
C PRO A 302 -3.81 12.65 -21.79
N ARG A 303 -3.78 12.00 -22.97
CA ARG A 303 -3.54 10.56 -23.10
C ARG A 303 -2.20 10.10 -22.55
N TRP A 304 -1.23 10.99 -22.34
CA TRP A 304 0.03 10.64 -21.70
C TRP A 304 -0.17 10.14 -20.26
N MET A 305 -1.26 10.48 -19.58
CA MET A 305 -1.59 9.93 -18.28
C MET A 305 -1.78 8.40 -18.31
N VAL A 306 -2.12 7.81 -19.46
CA VAL A 306 -2.28 6.37 -19.67
C VAL A 306 -1.18 5.76 -20.54
N TYR A 307 -0.52 6.54 -21.42
CA TYR A 307 0.63 6.06 -22.19
C TYR A 307 1.87 5.83 -21.31
N ILE A 308 2.14 6.72 -20.36
CA ILE A 308 3.28 6.57 -19.44
C ILE A 308 3.23 5.22 -18.72
N PRO A 309 2.17 4.85 -17.97
CA PRO A 309 2.12 3.54 -17.34
C PRO A 309 2.13 2.39 -18.35
N ALA A 310 1.49 2.51 -19.52
CA ALA A 310 1.54 1.48 -20.55
C ALA A 310 2.97 1.20 -21.02
N ILE A 311 3.74 2.25 -21.33
CA ILE A 311 5.14 2.14 -21.77
C ILE A 311 6.00 1.60 -20.63
N THR A 312 5.80 2.11 -19.42
CA THR A 312 6.56 1.68 -18.23
C THR A 312 6.44 0.17 -18.01
N MET A 313 5.21 -0.40 -18.09
CA MET A 313 5.01 -1.85 -17.90
C MET A 313 5.82 -2.69 -18.91
N VAL A 314 5.94 -2.23 -20.14
CA VAL A 314 6.73 -2.93 -21.18
C VAL A 314 8.24 -2.76 -20.92
N VAL A 315 8.68 -1.55 -20.57
CA VAL A 315 10.11 -1.26 -20.39
C VAL A 315 10.69 -1.93 -19.14
N VAL A 316 9.91 -2.07 -18.07
CA VAL A 316 10.41 -2.72 -16.84
C VAL A 316 10.46 -4.24 -16.95
N LEU A 317 9.71 -4.86 -17.87
CA LEU A 317 9.69 -6.31 -18.06
C LEU A 317 11.08 -6.91 -18.32
N PRO A 318 11.86 -6.46 -19.34
CA PRO A 318 13.20 -6.99 -19.57
C PRO A 318 14.14 -6.74 -18.39
N LEU A 319 13.98 -5.64 -17.65
CA LEU A 319 14.79 -5.37 -16.46
C LEU A 319 14.50 -6.40 -15.35
N PHE A 320 13.23 -6.73 -15.10
CA PHE A 320 12.89 -7.77 -14.13
C PHE A 320 13.34 -9.16 -14.58
N ILE A 321 13.29 -9.45 -15.87
CA ILE A 321 13.83 -10.72 -16.39
C ILE A 321 15.35 -10.79 -16.21
N CYS A 322 16.09 -9.71 -16.55
CA CYS A 322 17.53 -9.64 -16.33
C CYS A 322 17.87 -9.76 -14.83
N MET A 323 17.10 -9.14 -13.95
CA MET A 323 17.24 -9.29 -12.49
C MET A 323 17.14 -10.76 -12.07
N LEU A 324 16.11 -11.49 -12.54
CA LEU A 324 15.91 -12.90 -12.17
C LEU A 324 16.98 -13.82 -12.76
N LEU A 325 17.55 -13.47 -13.91
CA LEU A 325 18.59 -14.25 -14.58
C LEU A 325 19.99 -13.92 -14.10
N ALA A 326 20.15 -12.84 -13.32
CA ALA A 326 21.46 -12.45 -12.80
C ALA A 326 22.01 -13.51 -11.81
N ASN A 327 23.28 -13.85 -11.98
CA ASN A 327 24.00 -14.77 -11.07
C ASN A 327 24.75 -14.04 -9.96
N ASN A 328 24.66 -12.71 -9.92
CA ASN A 328 25.27 -11.87 -8.88
C ASN A 328 24.20 -11.00 -8.26
N PHE A 329 24.14 -11.00 -6.93
CA PHE A 329 23.12 -10.29 -6.16
C PHE A 329 23.13 -8.77 -6.40
N LEU A 330 24.31 -8.13 -6.43
CA LEU A 330 24.40 -6.69 -6.64
C LEU A 330 23.96 -6.28 -8.05
N VAL A 331 24.23 -7.14 -9.06
CA VAL A 331 23.74 -6.96 -10.42
C VAL A 331 22.21 -7.08 -10.46
N ALA A 332 21.67 -8.08 -9.76
CA ALA A 332 20.22 -8.26 -9.63
C ALA A 332 19.56 -7.03 -8.98
N ILE A 333 20.12 -6.52 -7.87
CA ILE A 333 19.64 -5.32 -7.20
C ILE A 333 19.76 -4.08 -8.10
N GLY A 334 20.79 -3.98 -8.92
CA GLY A 334 20.96 -2.89 -9.91
C GLY A 334 19.81 -2.87 -10.94
N PHE A 335 19.48 -4.00 -11.55
CA PHE A 335 18.31 -4.12 -12.44
C PHE A 335 17.00 -3.85 -11.72
N TYR A 336 16.82 -4.39 -10.52
CA TYR A 336 15.66 -4.12 -9.66
C TYR A 336 15.50 -2.64 -9.38
N PHE A 337 16.57 -1.95 -8.99
CA PHE A 337 16.54 -0.52 -8.63
C PHE A 337 16.06 0.34 -9.79
N VAL A 338 16.61 0.12 -10.99
CA VAL A 338 16.19 0.87 -12.20
C VAL A 338 14.74 0.54 -12.56
N ALA A 339 14.37 -0.74 -12.54
CA ALA A 339 12.99 -1.17 -12.82
C ALA A 339 12.00 -0.54 -11.84
N TRP A 340 12.37 -0.49 -10.55
CA TRP A 340 11.51 0.06 -9.51
C TRP A 340 11.33 1.59 -9.60
N ILE A 341 12.39 2.33 -9.99
CA ILE A 341 12.28 3.78 -10.31
C ILE A 341 11.26 4.01 -11.41
N LEU A 342 11.38 3.29 -12.53
CA LEU A 342 10.47 3.43 -13.66
C LEU A 342 9.04 3.07 -13.29
N LEU A 343 8.87 1.97 -12.56
CA LEU A 343 7.56 1.50 -12.11
C LEU A 343 6.88 2.52 -11.20
N ALA A 344 7.64 3.09 -10.25
CA ALA A 344 7.15 4.12 -9.34
C ALA A 344 6.85 5.45 -10.05
N ALA A 345 7.60 5.78 -11.10
CA ALA A 345 7.32 6.96 -11.93
C ALA A 345 6.02 6.82 -12.74
N GLY A 346 5.66 5.61 -13.16
CA GLY A 346 4.40 5.33 -13.85
C GLY A 346 3.15 5.36 -12.96
N TYR A 347 3.31 5.41 -11.64
CA TYR A 347 2.20 5.28 -10.70
C TYR A 347 1.33 6.55 -10.53
N PRO A 348 1.87 7.78 -10.32
CA PRO A 348 1.07 8.99 -10.15
C PRO A 348 0.11 9.31 -11.31
N PRO A 349 0.50 9.20 -12.59
CA PRO A 349 -0.38 9.52 -13.71
C PRO A 349 -1.64 8.65 -13.77
N ILE A 350 -1.60 7.42 -13.23
CA ILE A 350 -2.77 6.55 -13.19
C ILE A 350 -3.92 7.16 -12.38
N PHE A 351 -3.60 7.78 -11.24
CA PHE A 351 -4.63 8.44 -10.41
C PHE A 351 -5.20 9.68 -11.07
N ALA A 352 -4.37 10.45 -11.74
CA ALA A 352 -4.82 11.60 -12.53
C ALA A 352 -5.78 11.15 -13.65
N ALA A 353 -5.43 10.06 -14.36
CA ALA A 353 -6.29 9.47 -15.38
C ALA A 353 -7.62 8.99 -14.82
N VAL A 354 -7.61 8.25 -13.69
CA VAL A 354 -8.83 7.75 -13.04
C VAL A 354 -9.73 8.90 -12.60
N GLN A 355 -9.17 9.94 -11.97
CA GLN A 355 -9.93 11.09 -11.50
C GLN A 355 -10.49 11.91 -12.66
N GLY A 356 -9.73 12.07 -13.75
CA GLY A 356 -10.17 12.78 -14.95
C GLY A 356 -11.30 12.08 -15.67
N VAL A 357 -11.28 10.74 -15.76
CA VAL A 357 -12.35 9.94 -16.35
C VAL A 357 -13.60 9.90 -15.45
N ALA A 358 -13.40 9.86 -14.12
CA ALA A 358 -14.51 9.77 -13.17
C ALA A 358 -15.38 11.02 -13.16
N GLY A 359 -14.76 12.19 -13.31
CA GLY A 359 -15.39 13.48 -13.17
C GLY A 359 -15.42 14.00 -11.73
N ALA A 360 -15.59 15.31 -11.56
CA ALA A 360 -15.44 16.01 -10.29
C ALA A 360 -16.26 15.39 -9.14
N ARG A 361 -17.50 14.98 -9.43
CA ARG A 361 -18.43 14.39 -8.44
C ARG A 361 -17.98 13.02 -7.94
N ASN A 362 -17.37 12.20 -8.81
CA ASN A 362 -17.14 10.77 -8.54
C ASN A 362 -15.66 10.42 -8.32
N ARG A 363 -14.74 11.41 -8.28
CA ARG A 363 -13.27 11.20 -8.16
C ARG A 363 -12.88 10.31 -6.99
N ALA A 364 -13.39 10.60 -5.81
CA ALA A 364 -13.07 9.84 -4.60
C ALA A 364 -13.57 8.40 -4.68
N MET A 365 -14.81 8.20 -5.17
CA MET A 365 -15.40 6.87 -5.32
C MET A 365 -14.63 6.05 -6.36
N ALA A 366 -14.27 6.65 -7.49
CA ALA A 366 -13.52 5.97 -8.54
C ALA A 366 -12.15 5.46 -8.05
N VAL A 367 -11.42 6.28 -7.31
CA VAL A 367 -10.14 5.87 -6.71
C VAL A 367 -10.34 4.79 -5.65
N ALA A 368 -11.36 4.91 -4.80
CA ALA A 368 -11.66 3.90 -3.77
C ALA A 368 -12.01 2.54 -4.38
N VAL A 369 -12.85 2.52 -5.41
CA VAL A 369 -13.23 1.28 -6.12
C VAL A 369 -12.04 0.68 -6.87
N LEU A 370 -11.23 1.51 -7.54
CA LEU A 370 -9.99 1.06 -8.18
C LEU A 370 -9.10 0.33 -7.19
N PHE A 371 -8.81 0.95 -6.03
CA PHE A 371 -7.97 0.34 -4.99
C PHE A 371 -8.60 -0.92 -4.41
N LEU A 372 -9.91 -0.89 -4.08
CA LEU A 372 -10.58 -2.04 -3.51
C LEU A 372 -10.46 -3.27 -4.41
N VAL A 373 -10.81 -3.12 -5.69
CA VAL A 373 -10.76 -4.22 -6.65
C VAL A 373 -9.32 -4.67 -6.90
N SER A 374 -8.42 -3.71 -7.15
CA SER A 374 -7.03 -4.04 -7.52
C SER A 374 -6.25 -4.66 -6.36
N ILE A 375 -6.43 -4.17 -5.13
CA ILE A 375 -5.75 -4.72 -3.96
C ILE A 375 -6.36 -6.07 -3.58
N LEU A 376 -7.67 -6.17 -3.47
CA LEU A 376 -8.35 -7.40 -3.07
C LEU A 376 -8.03 -8.55 -4.04
N VAL A 377 -8.15 -8.32 -5.34
CA VAL A 377 -7.87 -9.33 -6.35
C VAL A 377 -6.37 -9.48 -6.57
N GLY A 378 -5.64 -8.37 -6.75
CA GLY A 378 -4.23 -8.41 -7.10
C GLY A 378 -3.34 -8.98 -5.99
N TYR A 379 -3.34 -8.37 -4.82
CA TYR A 379 -2.58 -8.90 -3.67
C TYR A 379 -3.21 -10.17 -3.08
N GLY A 380 -4.51 -10.38 -3.24
CA GLY A 380 -5.17 -11.60 -2.77
C GLY A 380 -4.80 -12.82 -3.59
N VAL A 381 -4.76 -12.70 -4.91
CA VAL A 381 -4.51 -13.82 -5.84
C VAL A 381 -3.03 -13.95 -6.20
N GLY A 382 -2.33 -12.83 -6.41
CA GLY A 382 -0.97 -12.81 -6.95
C GLY A 382 0.01 -13.71 -6.19
N PRO A 383 0.21 -13.54 -4.87
CA PRO A 383 1.15 -14.37 -4.12
C PRO A 383 0.80 -15.86 -4.12
N VAL A 384 -0.48 -16.21 -4.03
CA VAL A 384 -0.94 -17.60 -4.08
C VAL A 384 -0.68 -18.22 -5.45
N ALA A 385 -0.95 -17.48 -6.53
CA ALA A 385 -0.71 -17.95 -7.87
C ALA A 385 0.78 -18.19 -8.15
N VAL A 386 1.66 -17.24 -7.75
CA VAL A 386 3.11 -17.41 -7.90
C VAL A 386 3.61 -18.59 -7.06
N GLY A 387 3.12 -18.73 -5.81
CA GLY A 387 3.47 -19.86 -4.96
C GLY A 387 3.03 -21.19 -5.56
N ALA A 388 1.80 -21.29 -6.07
CA ALA A 388 1.26 -22.52 -6.67
C ALA A 388 2.03 -22.91 -7.95
N ILE A 389 2.40 -21.94 -8.79
CA ILE A 389 3.24 -22.19 -9.98
C ILE A 389 4.63 -22.66 -9.53
N SER A 390 5.21 -22.03 -8.48
CA SER A 390 6.51 -22.46 -7.94
C SER A 390 6.46 -23.89 -7.42
N ASP A 391 5.45 -24.25 -6.63
CA ASP A 391 5.28 -25.61 -6.10
C ASP A 391 5.11 -26.64 -7.22
N ALA A 392 4.33 -26.30 -8.26
CA ALA A 392 4.13 -27.18 -9.43
C ALA A 392 5.41 -27.40 -10.24
N LEU A 393 6.28 -26.41 -10.34
CA LEU A 393 7.54 -26.49 -11.07
C LEU A 393 8.68 -27.09 -10.23
N ALA A 394 8.56 -27.15 -8.91
CA ALA A 394 9.64 -27.59 -8.02
C ALA A 394 10.17 -28.99 -8.33
N PRO A 395 9.36 -30.01 -8.71
CA PRO A 395 9.87 -31.33 -9.06
C PRO A 395 10.82 -31.32 -10.28
N ASP A 396 10.59 -30.40 -11.24
CA ASP A 396 11.33 -30.38 -12.51
C ASP A 396 12.56 -29.49 -12.48
N VAL A 397 12.47 -28.34 -11.80
CA VAL A 397 13.51 -27.29 -11.86
C VAL A 397 14.13 -26.94 -10.50
N GLY A 398 13.71 -27.59 -9.42
CA GLY A 398 14.28 -27.46 -8.07
C GLY A 398 14.24 -26.03 -7.55
N VAL A 399 15.38 -25.53 -7.07
CA VAL A 399 15.52 -24.19 -6.48
C VAL A 399 15.17 -23.03 -7.42
N ASN A 400 15.11 -23.29 -8.74
CA ASN A 400 14.75 -22.30 -9.74
C ASN A 400 13.25 -22.18 -9.94
N SER A 401 12.42 -23.00 -9.31
CA SER A 401 10.96 -22.99 -9.47
C SER A 401 10.35 -21.62 -9.23
N LEU A 402 10.76 -20.96 -8.15
CA LEU A 402 10.31 -19.63 -7.81
C LEU A 402 10.73 -18.56 -8.85
N ARG A 403 11.93 -18.70 -9.44
CA ARG A 403 12.39 -17.85 -10.55
C ARG A 403 11.43 -17.90 -11.74
N TYR A 404 11.09 -19.09 -12.20
CA TYR A 404 10.18 -19.26 -13.35
C TYR A 404 8.75 -18.86 -13.04
N ALA A 405 8.29 -19.12 -11.82
CA ALA A 405 6.97 -18.66 -11.36
C ALA A 405 6.87 -17.12 -11.37
N MET A 406 7.90 -16.41 -10.88
CA MET A 406 7.94 -14.95 -10.95
C MET A 406 8.07 -14.44 -12.39
N MET A 407 8.86 -15.10 -13.24
CA MET A 407 8.95 -14.73 -14.66
C MET A 407 7.57 -14.81 -15.34
N SER A 408 6.80 -15.87 -15.10
CA SER A 408 5.44 -15.97 -15.63
C SER A 408 4.52 -14.86 -15.15
N ALA A 409 4.63 -14.46 -13.87
CA ALA A 409 3.87 -13.33 -13.33
C ALA A 409 4.30 -12.00 -13.97
N PHE A 410 5.61 -11.75 -14.19
CA PHE A 410 6.07 -10.54 -14.87
C PHE A 410 5.56 -10.42 -16.30
N MET A 411 5.32 -11.53 -17.02
CA MET A 411 4.70 -11.48 -18.35
C MET A 411 3.31 -10.84 -18.35
N LEU A 412 2.59 -10.89 -17.22
CA LEU A 412 1.31 -10.20 -17.08
C LEU A 412 1.42 -8.68 -17.19
N LEU A 413 2.62 -8.09 -17.05
CA LEU A 413 2.84 -6.66 -17.30
C LEU A 413 2.49 -6.27 -18.75
N ILE A 414 2.65 -7.17 -19.70
CA ILE A 414 2.21 -6.97 -21.11
C ILE A 414 0.70 -6.80 -21.15
N TRP A 415 -0.02 -7.63 -20.39
CA TRP A 415 -1.48 -7.55 -20.31
C TRP A 415 -1.95 -6.28 -19.59
N SER A 416 -1.29 -5.90 -18.50
CA SER A 416 -1.54 -4.60 -17.84
C SER A 416 -1.32 -3.44 -18.83
N SER A 417 -0.19 -3.43 -19.55
CA SER A 417 0.11 -2.45 -20.59
C SER A 417 -0.96 -2.39 -21.68
N PHE A 418 -1.41 -3.54 -22.16
CA PHE A 418 -2.51 -3.64 -23.14
C PHE A 418 -3.78 -2.94 -22.64
N HIS A 419 -4.15 -3.13 -21.39
CA HIS A 419 -5.32 -2.45 -20.82
C HIS A 419 -5.13 -0.94 -20.69
N PHE A 420 -3.96 -0.46 -20.29
CA PHE A 420 -3.67 0.98 -20.33
C PHE A 420 -3.74 1.55 -21.76
N TRP A 421 -3.18 0.85 -22.73
CA TRP A 421 -3.27 1.22 -24.12
C TRP A 421 -4.73 1.21 -24.63
N ARG A 422 -5.53 0.23 -24.25
CA ARG A 422 -6.96 0.19 -24.60
C ARG A 422 -7.71 1.36 -23.97
N ALA A 423 -7.39 1.73 -22.73
CA ALA A 423 -7.97 2.90 -22.08
C ALA A 423 -7.72 4.17 -22.91
N SER A 424 -6.53 4.35 -23.49
CA SER A 424 -6.18 5.54 -24.28
C SER A 424 -7.07 5.77 -25.50
N ARG A 425 -7.67 4.69 -26.06
CA ARG A 425 -8.50 4.75 -27.26
C ARG A 425 -9.82 5.52 -27.06
N THR A 426 -10.38 5.49 -25.86
CA THR A 426 -11.63 6.14 -25.50
C THR A 426 -11.45 7.13 -24.34
N PHE A 427 -10.18 7.47 -24.03
CA PHE A 427 -9.85 8.30 -22.87
C PHE A 427 -10.42 9.71 -22.99
N LEU A 428 -10.21 10.36 -24.15
CA LEU A 428 -10.64 11.75 -24.38
C LEU A 428 -12.16 11.88 -24.41
N ASP A 429 -12.91 10.84 -24.81
CA ASP A 429 -14.37 10.86 -24.86
C ASP A 429 -14.99 11.02 -23.47
N HIS A 430 -14.23 10.72 -22.41
CA HIS A 430 -14.71 10.71 -21.02
C HIS A 430 -13.86 11.58 -20.08
N PHE A 431 -12.84 12.27 -20.59
CA PHE A 431 -11.93 13.07 -19.78
C PHE A 431 -12.49 14.47 -19.55
N GLU A 432 -12.72 14.83 -18.27
CA GLU A 432 -13.26 16.15 -17.86
C GLU A 432 -12.25 17.29 -18.04
N GLY A 433 -11.63 17.49 -19.05
CA GLY A 433 -10.71 18.59 -19.32
C GLY A 433 -10.57 18.77 -20.82
N ALA A 434 -11.14 17.84 -21.59
CA ALA A 434 -11.09 17.92 -23.06
C ALA A 434 -12.17 18.83 -23.66
N ASN A 435 -13.17 19.24 -22.86
CA ASN A 435 -14.32 20.03 -23.31
C ASN A 435 -14.33 21.48 -22.79
N SER A 436 -13.18 21.99 -22.32
CA SER A 436 -13.08 23.35 -21.76
C SER A 436 -12.37 24.35 -22.68
N ASP A 437 -12.32 24.08 -23.99
CA ASP A 437 -11.85 25.01 -25.01
C ASP A 437 -12.97 25.40 -25.99
#